data_af320d762662236bdf7086049d53d2c7
#
_entry.id   af320d762662236bdf7086049d53d2c7
#
_cell.length_a   1.000
_cell.length_b   1.000
_cell.length_c   1.000
_cell.angle_alpha   90.00
_cell.angle_beta   90.00
_cell.angle_gamma   90.00
#
_symmetry.space_group_name_H-M   'P 1'
#
loop_
_entity.id
_entity.type
_entity.pdbx_description
1 polymer ?
#
loop_
_entity_poly.entity_id
_entity_poly.type
_entity_poly.pdbx_seq_one_letter_code
_entity_poly.pdbx_strand_id
1 'polypeptide(L)' 'MTKQTGIVDRFEGDSVVVEVNGEMVNFDRADAPAMLCEGLVVIIKDGRIVDIDEIETQRMENDMRRRFERILGKNTD' A
#
# COMPACT_ATOMS: atom_id res chain seq x y z
N MET A 1 8.91 -17.14 10.67
CA MET A 1 8.51 -16.59 9.78
C MET A 1 7.64 -15.51 9.98
N THR A 2 8.01 -14.35 9.74
CA THR A 2 7.28 -13.22 10.07
C THR A 2 6.68 -12.64 8.85
N LYS A 3 5.42 -12.43 8.88
CA LYS A 3 4.69 -11.81 7.82
C LYS A 3 4.49 -10.36 8.20
N GLN A 4 4.85 -9.45 7.29
CA GLN A 4 4.68 -8.03 7.51
C GLN A 4 3.79 -7.46 6.43
N THR A 5 3.21 -6.30 6.69
CA THR A 5 2.47 -5.58 5.67
C THR A 5 3.11 -4.21 5.47
N GLY A 6 2.90 -3.66 4.30
CA GLY A 6 3.38 -2.33 3.99
C GLY A 6 2.49 -1.68 2.97
N ILE A 7 2.74 -0.42 2.70
CA ILE A 7 1.97 0.35 1.72
C ILE A 7 2.91 0.81 0.64
N VAL A 8 2.55 0.55 -0.61
CA VAL A 8 3.38 0.96 -1.74
C VAL A 8 3.38 2.47 -1.82
N ASP A 9 4.56 3.08 -1.72
CA ASP A 9 4.70 4.51 -1.77
C ASP A 9 4.94 5.00 -3.19
N ARG A 10 5.89 4.38 -3.85
CA ARG A 10 6.21 4.78 -5.22
C ARG A 10 7.10 3.73 -5.87
N PHE A 11 7.35 3.93 -7.16
CA PHE A 11 8.26 3.08 -7.90
C PHE A 11 9.47 3.93 -8.29
N GLU A 12 10.66 3.37 -8.15
CA GLU A 12 11.88 4.04 -8.56
C GLU A 12 12.74 3.07 -9.35
N GLY A 13 12.80 3.26 -10.67
CA GLY A 13 13.55 2.34 -11.51
C GLY A 13 13.04 0.92 -11.37
N ASP A 14 13.89 0.03 -10.95
CA ASP A 14 13.54 -1.36 -10.79
C ASP A 14 13.10 -1.68 -9.36
N SER A 15 12.86 -0.67 -8.56
CA SER A 15 12.51 -0.85 -7.16
C SER A 15 11.09 -0.42 -6.88
N VAL A 16 10.47 -1.10 -5.91
CA VAL A 16 9.21 -0.68 -5.33
C VAL A 16 9.53 -0.18 -3.95
N VAL A 17 9.19 1.07 -3.67
CA VAL A 17 9.44 1.64 -2.36
C VAL A 17 8.19 1.49 -1.53
N VAL A 18 8.30 0.80 -0.42
CA VAL A 18 7.17 0.44 0.43
C VAL A 18 7.41 0.96 1.84
N GLU A 19 6.39 1.54 2.42
CA GLU A 19 6.48 1.98 3.81
C GLU A 19 6.11 0.81 4.71
N VAL A 20 7.05 0.38 5.53
CA VAL A 20 6.87 -0.72 6.45
C VAL A 20 7.18 -0.22 7.85
N ASN A 21 6.19 -0.19 8.72
CA ASN A 21 6.36 0.27 10.11
C ASN A 21 7.01 1.65 10.18
N GLY A 22 6.63 2.54 9.27
CA GLY A 22 7.14 3.90 9.30
C GLY A 22 8.46 4.10 8.59
N GLU A 23 9.01 3.05 8.00
CA GLU A 23 10.29 3.15 7.30
C GLU A 23 10.10 2.83 5.83
N MET A 24 10.84 3.52 4.98
CA MET A 24 10.79 3.26 3.55
C MET A 24 11.80 2.17 3.21
N VAL A 25 11.30 1.11 2.60
CA VAL A 25 12.12 -0.05 2.26
C VAL A 25 11.98 -0.31 0.77
N ASN A 26 13.11 -0.57 0.11
CA ASN A 26 13.11 -0.86 -1.31
C ASN A 26 13.05 -2.36 -1.55
N PHE A 27 12.17 -2.75 -2.45
CA PHE A 27 12.05 -4.14 -2.84
C PHE A 27 12.31 -4.26 -4.33
N ASP A 28 12.77 -5.42 -4.76
CA ASP A 28 13.04 -5.65 -6.17
C ASP A 28 11.73 -5.84 -6.91
N ARG A 29 11.49 -5.00 -7.88
CA ARG A 29 10.25 -5.04 -8.63
C ARG A 29 10.07 -6.37 -9.37
N ALA A 30 11.17 -6.97 -9.81
CA ALA A 30 11.11 -8.23 -10.55
C ALA A 30 10.58 -9.37 -9.68
N ASP A 31 10.77 -9.29 -8.36
CA ASP A 31 10.29 -10.32 -7.46
C ASP A 31 8.90 -10.06 -6.92
N ALA A 32 8.30 -8.94 -7.28
CA ALA A 32 7.02 -8.56 -6.74
C ALA A 32 5.90 -8.92 -7.70
N PRO A 33 4.66 -8.97 -7.23
CA PRO A 33 3.53 -9.20 -8.12
C PRO A 33 3.45 -8.11 -9.19
N ALA A 34 2.96 -8.47 -10.36
CA ALA A 34 2.99 -7.58 -11.51
C ALA A 34 2.00 -6.43 -11.42
N MET A 35 0.96 -6.60 -10.63
CA MET A 35 -0.15 -5.64 -10.63
C MET A 35 -0.09 -4.63 -9.50
N LEU A 36 1.09 -4.26 -9.08
CA LEU A 36 1.22 -3.30 -8.00
C LEU A 36 0.97 -1.87 -8.48
N CYS A 37 0.37 -1.08 -7.62
CA CYS A 37 0.29 0.36 -7.86
C CYS A 37 0.38 1.09 -6.54
N GLU A 38 0.59 2.38 -6.63
CA GLU A 38 0.77 3.19 -5.43
C GLU A 38 -0.47 3.15 -4.57
N GLY A 39 -0.27 3.07 -3.28
CA GLY A 39 -1.37 3.05 -2.33
C GLY A 39 -1.87 1.67 -1.95
N LEU A 40 -1.40 0.63 -2.62
CA LEU A 40 -1.83 -0.72 -2.27
C LEU A 40 -1.15 -1.21 -1.01
N VAL A 41 -1.87 -1.99 -0.23
CA VAL A 41 -1.29 -2.68 0.92
C VAL A 41 -0.77 -4.02 0.45
N VAL A 42 0.49 -4.29 0.76
CA VAL A 42 1.14 -5.52 0.29
C VAL A 42 1.59 -6.36 1.47
N ILE A 43 1.73 -7.64 1.22
CA ILE A 43 2.19 -8.60 2.21
C ILE A 43 3.64 -8.94 1.89
N ILE A 44 4.49 -8.82 2.91
CA ILE A 44 5.93 -9.01 2.77
C ILE A 44 6.33 -10.24 3.56
N LYS A 45 7.13 -11.08 2.94
CA LYS A 45 7.60 -12.28 3.58
C LYS A 45 8.99 -12.59 3.06
N ASP A 46 9.91 -12.87 3.97
CA ASP A 46 11.29 -13.23 3.61
C ASP A 46 11.95 -12.19 2.71
N GLY A 47 11.69 -10.92 3.00
CA GLY A 47 12.34 -9.83 2.27
C GLY A 47 11.78 -9.55 0.89
N ARG A 48 10.60 -10.10 0.58
CA ARG A 48 9.98 -9.89 -0.72
C ARG A 48 8.50 -9.60 -0.56
N ILE A 49 7.97 -8.86 -1.53
CA ILE A 49 6.53 -8.65 -1.61
C ILE A 49 5.93 -9.89 -2.25
N VAL A 50 5.11 -10.61 -1.52
CA VAL A 50 4.57 -11.88 -2.01
C VAL A 50 3.11 -11.81 -2.43
N ASP A 51 2.39 -10.79 -1.96
CA ASP A 51 0.96 -10.72 -2.28
C ASP A 51 0.43 -9.32 -2.03
N ILE A 52 -0.79 -9.08 -2.45
CA ILE A 52 -1.49 -7.83 -2.22
C ILE A 52 -2.62 -8.11 -1.24
N ASP A 53 -2.74 -7.26 -0.24
CA ASP A 53 -3.82 -7.38 0.72
C ASP A 53 -4.97 -6.50 0.27
N GLU A 54 -5.87 -7.08 -0.50
CA GLU A 54 -6.96 -6.31 -1.09
C GLU A 54 -7.97 -5.84 -0.08
N ILE A 55 -8.17 -6.61 0.97
CA ILE A 55 -9.13 -6.23 2.00
C ILE A 55 -8.66 -4.99 2.73
N GLU A 56 -7.40 -4.99 3.11
CA GLU A 56 -6.84 -3.85 3.82
C GLU A 56 -6.76 -2.62 2.91
N THR A 57 -6.43 -2.84 1.66
CA THR A 57 -6.39 -1.75 0.69
C THR A 57 -7.76 -1.09 0.56
N GLN A 58 -8.79 -1.89 0.44
CA GLN A 58 -10.14 -1.35 0.32
C GLN A 58 -10.57 -0.63 1.59
N ARG A 59 -10.18 -1.16 2.73
CA ARG A 59 -10.53 -0.52 3.99
C ARG A 59 -9.91 0.86 4.09
N MET A 60 -8.65 0.97 3.68
CA MET A 60 -7.96 2.24 3.73
C MET A 60 -8.56 3.24 2.73
N GLU A 61 -8.92 2.76 1.56
CA GLU A 61 -9.55 3.62 0.57
C GLU A 61 -10.89 4.13 1.07
N ASN A 62 -11.65 3.28 1.73
CA ASN A 62 -12.93 3.69 2.29
C ASN A 62 -12.75 4.72 3.40
N ASP A 63 -11.74 4.54 4.23
CA ASP A 63 -11.47 5.50 5.28
C ASP A 63 -11.08 6.85 4.71
N MET A 64 -10.27 6.87 3.67
CA MET A 64 -9.88 8.10 3.03
C MET A 64 -11.07 8.79 2.38
N ARG A 65 -11.91 8.02 1.75
CA ARG A 65 -13.10 8.57 1.11
C ARG A 65 -14.02 9.21 2.14
N ARG A 66 -14.21 8.54 3.25
CA ARG A 66 -15.05 9.05 4.32
C ARG A 66 -14.52 10.36 4.87
N ARG A 67 -13.23 10.41 5.07
CA ARG A 67 -12.57 11.61 5.55
C ARG A 67 -12.73 12.75 4.58
N PHE A 68 -12.56 12.44 3.32
CA PHE A 68 -12.65 13.41 2.25
C PHE A 68 -14.07 13.96 2.16
N GLU A 69 -15.04 13.11 2.24
CA GLU A 69 -16.44 13.52 2.20
C GLU A 69 -16.80 14.41 3.38
N ARG A 70 -16.26 14.10 4.54
CA ARG A 70 -16.52 14.90 5.71
C ARG A 70 -15.99 16.32 5.57
N ILE A 71 -14.84 16.45 4.93
CA ILE A 71 -14.23 17.75 4.73
C ILE A 71 -14.99 18.57 3.69
N LEU A 72 -15.35 17.95 2.59
CA LEU A 72 -16.01 18.64 1.51
C LEU A 72 -17.48 18.80 1.71
N GLY A 73 -17.95 17.87 2.29
CA GLY A 73 -19.30 17.81 2.31
C GLY A 73 -20.11 18.49 3.20
N LYS A 74 -19.74 18.84 3.60
CA LYS A 74 -20.56 19.09 4.20
C LYS A 74 -21.34 19.69 3.69
N ASN A 75 -21.49 19.73 3.06
CA ASN A 75 -22.23 20.07 2.50
C ASN A 75 -23.11 19.86 2.08
N THR A 76 -23.34 19.73 2.13
CA THR A 76 -24.18 19.41 1.59
C THR A 76 -25.21 19.41 1.84
N ASP A 77 -25.52 19.69 2.16
CA ASP A 77 -26.53 19.68 2.28
C ASP A 77 -26.84 19.91 2.52
#